data_8316fe0742af27aff0ae2d881621e56f
#
_entry.id   8316fe0742af27aff0ae2d881621e56f
#
_cell.length_a   1.000
_cell.length_b   1.000
_cell.length_c   1.000
_cell.angle_alpha   90.00
_cell.angle_beta   90.00
_cell.angle_gamma   90.00
#
_symmetry.space_group_name_H-M   'P 1'
#
loop_
_entity.id
_entity.type
_entity.pdbx_description
1 polymer ?
#
loop_
_entity_poly.entity_id
_entity_poly.type
_entity_poly.pdbx_seq_one_letter_code
_entity_poly.pdbx_strand_id
1 'polypeptide(L)'
;MTHDHSDDHTEPPADIELRVKALETLLVEKGLIDPAALDVLIDTYENKVGPKNGAQVVAKAWTDPAYRTWLLEDAAAAISSLGFAGRQGEHITVVENTPGVHNLVVCTLCSCYPWPVLGLPPTWYKSAPYRARAVADPRGVLKEFGTE
;
A
#
# COMPACT_ATOMS: atom_id res chain seq x y z
N MET A 1 -25.69 -15.22 -4.34
CA MET A 1 -24.73 -16.03 -5.09
C MET A 1 -23.44 -16.06 -4.27
N THR A 2 -23.26 -17.11 -3.52
CA THR A 2 -22.08 -17.37 -2.71
C THR A 2 -21.00 -17.88 -3.66
N HIS A 3 -19.94 -17.08 -3.90
CA HIS A 3 -18.74 -17.60 -4.53
C HIS A 3 -18.01 -18.46 -3.49
N ASP A 4 -18.17 -19.75 -3.65
CA ASP A 4 -17.36 -20.76 -2.99
C ASP A 4 -15.96 -20.69 -3.63
N HIS A 5 -15.01 -20.07 -2.94
CA HIS A 5 -13.60 -20.20 -3.23
C HIS A 5 -13.11 -21.49 -2.58
N SER A 6 -13.41 -22.60 -3.22
CA SER A 6 -12.66 -23.82 -2.99
C SER A 6 -11.28 -23.60 -3.59
N ASP A 7 -10.31 -23.26 -2.74
CA ASP A 7 -8.89 -23.29 -3.09
C ASP A 7 -8.57 -24.73 -3.53
N ASP A 8 -8.50 -24.93 -4.85
CA ASP A 8 -8.07 -26.19 -5.43
C ASP A 8 -6.54 -26.29 -5.27
N HIS A 9 -6.11 -26.83 -4.12
CA HIS A 9 -4.71 -27.08 -3.78
C HIS A 9 -4.06 -28.21 -4.60
N THR A 10 -4.62 -28.55 -5.75
CA THR A 10 -4.15 -29.64 -6.60
C THR A 10 -3.07 -29.22 -7.60
N GLU A 11 -2.88 -27.93 -7.85
CA GLU A 11 -1.77 -27.44 -8.69
C GLU A 11 -0.46 -27.37 -7.88
N PRO A 12 0.67 -27.80 -8.48
CA PRO A 12 1.96 -27.65 -7.82
C PRO A 12 2.27 -26.15 -7.61
N PRO A 13 2.88 -25.78 -6.47
CA PRO A 13 3.20 -24.39 -6.19
C PRO A 13 4.09 -23.78 -7.27
N ALA A 14 3.87 -22.51 -7.60
CA ALA A 14 4.67 -21.80 -8.58
C ALA A 14 6.18 -21.81 -8.21
N ASP A 15 7.07 -21.82 -9.19
CA ASP A 15 8.53 -21.85 -8.96
C ASP A 15 8.99 -20.74 -7.99
N ILE A 16 8.36 -19.57 -8.04
CA ILE A 16 8.69 -18.47 -7.12
C ILE A 16 8.31 -18.79 -5.68
N GLU A 17 7.20 -19.46 -5.45
CA GLU A 17 6.75 -19.86 -4.10
C GLU A 17 7.69 -20.90 -3.50
N LEU A 18 8.13 -21.87 -4.32
CA LEU A 18 9.13 -22.86 -3.91
C LEU A 18 10.47 -22.21 -3.53
N ARG A 19 10.90 -21.21 -4.30
CA ARG A 19 12.15 -20.47 -4.01
C ARG A 19 12.03 -19.65 -2.72
N VAL A 20 10.89 -18.97 -2.49
CA VAL A 20 10.64 -18.21 -1.27
C VAL A 20 10.64 -19.14 -0.07
N LYS A 21 9.95 -20.29 -0.15
CA LYS A 21 9.91 -21.28 0.92
C LYS A 21 11.28 -21.90 1.20
N ALA A 22 12.06 -22.19 0.18
CA ALA A 22 13.43 -22.69 0.35
C ALA A 22 14.34 -21.66 1.03
N LEU A 23 14.21 -20.38 0.65
CA LEU A 23 14.97 -19.29 1.28
C LEU A 23 14.58 -19.12 2.76
N GLU A 24 13.30 -19.12 3.06
CA GLU A 24 12.79 -19.09 4.44
C GLU A 24 13.37 -20.24 5.28
N THR A 25 13.27 -21.47 4.77
CA THR A 25 13.82 -22.66 5.45
C THR A 25 15.31 -22.51 5.76
N LEU A 26 16.09 -22.06 4.77
CA LEU A 26 17.55 -21.86 4.95
C LEU A 26 17.86 -20.77 5.99
N LEU A 27 17.08 -19.70 6.05
CA LEU A 27 17.28 -18.60 7.00
C LEU A 27 16.93 -19.05 8.42
N VAL A 28 15.87 -19.84 8.59
CA VAL A 28 15.49 -20.44 9.87
C VAL A 28 16.54 -21.44 10.33
N GLU A 29 16.98 -22.37 9.49
CA GLU A 29 18.03 -23.36 9.81
C GLU A 29 19.35 -22.71 10.22
N LYS A 30 19.67 -21.55 9.63
CA LYS A 30 20.86 -20.77 9.99
C LYS A 30 20.67 -19.91 11.24
N GLY A 31 19.47 -19.90 11.83
CA GLY A 31 19.15 -19.07 13.00
C GLY A 31 19.18 -17.55 12.71
N LEU A 32 18.99 -17.15 11.45
CA LEU A 32 19.00 -15.74 11.04
C LEU A 32 17.62 -15.09 11.17
N ILE A 33 16.55 -15.87 11.15
CA ILE A 33 15.17 -15.42 11.39
C ILE A 33 14.45 -16.33 12.37
N ASP A 34 13.54 -15.74 13.13
CA ASP A 34 12.60 -16.47 13.97
C ASP A 34 11.29 -16.67 13.19
N PRO A 35 10.82 -17.90 12.97
CA PRO A 35 9.56 -18.17 12.27
C PRO A 35 8.37 -17.42 12.85
N ALA A 36 8.26 -17.34 14.18
CA ALA A 36 7.17 -16.64 14.84
C ALA A 36 7.18 -15.12 14.55
N ALA A 37 8.36 -14.52 14.44
CA ALA A 37 8.49 -13.12 14.04
C ALA A 37 8.10 -12.91 12.57
N LEU A 38 8.39 -13.88 11.70
CA LEU A 38 7.97 -13.85 10.31
C LEU A 38 6.44 -13.95 10.17
N ASP A 39 5.80 -14.85 10.90
CA ASP A 39 4.34 -15.00 10.93
C ASP A 39 3.64 -13.70 11.37
N VAL A 40 4.19 -13.00 12.36
CA VAL A 40 3.67 -11.70 12.82
C VAL A 40 3.78 -10.64 11.71
N LEU A 41 4.86 -10.66 10.93
CA LEU A 41 5.02 -9.75 9.80
C LEU A 41 4.00 -10.06 8.69
N ILE A 42 3.83 -11.33 8.35
CA ILE A 42 2.86 -11.78 7.34
C ILE A 42 1.45 -11.33 7.76
N ASP A 43 1.01 -11.67 8.98
CA ASP A 43 -0.29 -11.26 9.52
C ASP A 43 -0.47 -9.73 9.47
N THR A 44 0.59 -8.98 9.76
CA THR A 44 0.52 -7.51 9.70
C THR A 44 0.24 -7.01 8.29
N TYR A 45 0.94 -7.53 7.29
CA TYR A 45 0.77 -7.09 5.90
C TYR A 45 -0.49 -7.64 5.23
N GLU A 46 -0.97 -8.78 5.65
CA GLU A 46 -2.22 -9.35 5.14
C GLU A 46 -3.46 -8.71 5.77
N ASN A 47 -3.41 -8.40 7.07
CA ASN A 47 -4.62 -8.10 7.84
C ASN A 47 -4.65 -6.70 8.48
N LYS A 48 -3.50 -6.05 8.75
CA LYS A 48 -3.44 -4.82 9.55
C LYS A 48 -3.04 -3.57 8.76
N VAL A 49 -2.48 -3.72 7.56
CA VAL A 49 -2.15 -2.60 6.67
C VAL A 49 -2.94 -2.72 5.37
N GLY A 50 -3.21 -1.61 4.71
CA GLY A 50 -3.85 -1.69 3.41
C GLY A 50 -4.86 -0.58 3.12
N PRO A 51 -5.47 -0.64 1.93
CA PRO A 51 -6.36 0.42 1.43
C PRO A 51 -7.64 0.61 2.25
N LYS A 52 -8.05 -0.39 3.04
CA LYS A 52 -9.17 -0.23 4.00
C LYS A 52 -8.88 0.86 5.04
N ASN A 53 -7.63 0.95 5.51
CA ASN A 53 -7.21 1.98 6.46
C ASN A 53 -7.26 3.36 5.79
N GLY A 54 -6.75 3.48 4.57
CA GLY A 54 -6.84 4.72 3.80
C GLY A 54 -8.27 5.16 3.55
N ALA A 55 -9.17 4.23 3.22
CA ALA A 55 -10.59 4.51 3.06
C ALA A 55 -11.22 5.05 4.35
N GLN A 56 -10.85 4.53 5.53
CA GLN A 56 -11.32 5.05 6.82
C GLN A 56 -10.79 6.46 7.10
N VAL A 57 -9.53 6.74 6.79
CA VAL A 57 -8.95 8.09 6.90
C VAL A 57 -9.73 9.09 6.05
N VAL A 58 -9.98 8.74 4.78
CA VAL A 58 -10.73 9.60 3.85
C VAL A 58 -12.17 9.79 4.30
N ALA A 59 -12.86 8.72 4.67
CA ALA A 59 -14.25 8.80 5.15
C ALA A 59 -14.37 9.69 6.39
N LYS A 60 -13.44 9.59 7.34
CA LYS A 60 -13.40 10.46 8.50
C LYS A 60 -13.16 11.92 8.11
N ALA A 61 -12.24 12.19 7.19
CA ALA A 61 -11.98 13.56 6.73
C ALA A 61 -13.18 14.19 6.01
N TRP A 62 -14.01 13.40 5.34
CA TRP A 62 -15.25 13.89 4.70
C TRP A 62 -16.35 14.21 5.68
N THR A 63 -16.38 13.56 6.84
CA THR A 63 -17.44 13.72 7.84
C THR A 63 -17.06 14.59 9.03
N ASP A 64 -15.77 14.86 9.22
CA ASP A 64 -15.20 15.62 10.33
C ASP A 64 -14.26 16.71 9.81
N PRO A 65 -14.74 17.98 9.69
CA PRO A 65 -13.91 19.09 9.18
C PRO A 65 -12.67 19.38 10.04
N ALA A 66 -12.74 19.17 11.35
CA ALA A 66 -11.61 19.39 12.24
C ALA A 66 -10.51 18.32 11.97
N TYR A 67 -10.92 17.07 11.83
CA TYR A 67 -10.00 16.01 11.45
C TYR A 67 -9.40 16.24 10.05
N ARG A 68 -10.20 16.71 9.08
CA ARG A 68 -9.69 17.05 7.74
C ARG A 68 -8.62 18.13 7.80
N THR A 69 -8.84 19.19 8.57
CA THR A 69 -7.83 20.24 8.75
C THR A 69 -6.55 19.66 9.34
N TRP A 70 -6.66 18.90 10.42
CA TRP A 70 -5.51 18.24 11.04
C TRP A 70 -4.80 17.29 10.09
N LEU A 71 -5.53 16.48 9.31
CA LEU A 71 -4.96 15.55 8.33
C LEU A 71 -4.12 16.26 7.25
N LEU A 72 -4.53 17.45 6.83
CA LEU A 72 -3.78 18.26 5.85
C LEU A 72 -2.57 18.96 6.45
N GLU A 73 -2.59 19.25 7.75
CA GLU A 73 -1.50 19.93 8.47
C GLU A 73 -0.46 18.93 8.99
N ASP A 74 -0.88 17.83 9.60
CA ASP A 74 -0.04 16.76 10.16
C ASP A 74 -0.65 15.39 9.89
N ALA A 75 -0.44 14.90 8.69
CA ALA A 75 -1.00 13.64 8.24
C ALA A 75 -0.52 12.44 9.09
N ALA A 76 0.73 12.44 9.51
CA ALA A 76 1.29 11.33 10.28
C ALA A 76 0.58 11.21 11.65
N ALA A 77 0.43 12.31 12.38
CA ALA A 77 -0.27 12.32 13.66
C ALA A 77 -1.77 12.01 13.50
N ALA A 78 -2.45 12.60 12.51
CA ALA A 78 -3.86 12.37 12.27
C ALA A 78 -4.17 10.91 11.91
N ILE A 79 -3.35 10.28 11.05
CA ILE A 79 -3.47 8.87 10.66
C ILE A 79 -3.17 7.96 11.85
N SER A 80 -2.12 8.25 12.62
CA SER A 80 -1.76 7.53 13.84
C SER A 80 -2.87 7.54 14.89
N SER A 81 -3.64 8.61 15.00
CA SER A 81 -4.77 8.72 15.94
C SER A 81 -5.88 7.70 15.69
N LEU A 82 -5.93 7.14 14.47
CA LEU A 82 -6.84 6.04 14.11
C LEU A 82 -6.22 4.65 14.32
N GLY A 83 -5.01 4.58 14.87
CA GLY A 83 -4.28 3.34 15.06
C GLY A 83 -3.51 2.86 13.82
N PHE A 84 -3.47 3.65 12.74
CA PHE A 84 -2.79 3.30 11.51
C PHE A 84 -1.37 3.88 11.49
N ALA A 85 -0.47 3.25 12.22
CA ALA A 85 0.93 3.59 12.27
C ALA A 85 1.78 2.42 11.75
N GLY A 86 3.05 2.68 11.47
CA GLY A 86 4.01 1.66 11.08
C GLY A 86 5.03 2.16 10.07
N ARG A 87 5.81 1.21 9.57
CA ARG A 87 6.90 1.48 8.62
C ARG A 87 6.39 2.22 7.39
N GLN A 88 7.11 3.24 6.93
CA GLN A 88 6.74 4.12 5.83
C GLN A 88 5.53 5.04 6.16
N GLY A 89 5.18 5.17 7.44
CA GLY A 89 4.12 6.04 7.91
C GLY A 89 4.61 7.30 8.62
N GLU A 90 5.92 7.40 8.87
CA GLU A 90 6.50 8.48 9.69
C GLU A 90 6.51 9.85 8.97
N HIS A 91 6.46 9.85 7.65
CA HIS A 91 6.56 11.06 6.82
C HIS A 91 5.46 11.10 5.74
N ILE A 92 4.24 10.76 6.12
CA ILE A 92 3.09 10.86 5.22
C ILE A 92 2.69 12.32 5.06
N THR A 93 2.49 12.74 3.81
CA THR A 93 1.83 13.99 3.47
C THR A 93 0.55 13.69 2.74
N VAL A 94 -0.53 14.35 3.12
CA VAL A 94 -1.82 14.28 2.43
C VAL A 94 -2.01 15.53 1.60
N VAL A 95 -2.40 15.34 0.34
CA VAL A 95 -2.75 16.42 -0.57
C VAL A 95 -4.18 16.20 -1.08
N GLU A 96 -4.88 17.28 -1.37
CA GLU A 96 -6.25 17.24 -1.80
C GLU A 96 -6.37 17.62 -3.27
N ASN A 97 -7.21 16.90 -4.02
CA ASN A 97 -7.61 17.31 -5.35
C ASN A 97 -8.63 18.46 -5.24
N THR A 98 -8.52 19.42 -6.13
CA THR A 98 -9.46 20.55 -6.25
C THR A 98 -10.04 20.56 -7.65
N PRO A 99 -11.07 21.39 -7.94
CA PRO A 99 -11.59 21.52 -9.31
C PRO A 99 -10.56 21.91 -10.36
N GLY A 100 -9.47 22.54 -9.98
CA GLY A 100 -8.39 22.97 -10.88
C GLY A 100 -7.11 22.13 -10.82
N VAL A 101 -6.99 21.22 -9.84
CA VAL A 101 -5.74 20.46 -9.59
C VAL A 101 -6.07 19.01 -9.29
N HIS A 102 -5.50 18.11 -10.08
CA HIS A 102 -5.48 16.68 -9.80
C HIS A 102 -4.06 16.21 -9.47
N ASN A 103 -3.88 15.60 -8.31
CA ASN A 103 -2.59 15.11 -7.86
C ASN A 103 -2.39 13.68 -8.35
N LEU A 104 -1.33 13.44 -9.10
CA LEU A 104 -0.91 12.11 -9.54
C LEU A 104 0.35 11.70 -8.79
N VAL A 105 0.28 10.60 -8.06
CA VAL A 105 1.41 10.12 -7.26
C VAL A 105 2.36 9.32 -8.13
N VAL A 106 3.63 9.73 -8.14
CA VAL A 106 4.71 9.01 -8.80
C VAL A 106 6.00 9.09 -7.98
N CYS A 107 6.71 7.98 -7.86
CA CYS A 107 8.03 7.96 -7.24
C CYS A 107 9.10 7.68 -8.30
N THR A 108 9.91 8.69 -8.61
CA THR A 108 10.92 8.61 -9.68
C THR A 108 12.26 8.03 -9.23
N LEU A 109 12.55 8.02 -7.93
CA LEU A 109 13.84 7.59 -7.38
C LEU A 109 13.78 6.26 -6.61
N CYS A 110 12.84 6.14 -5.70
CA CYS A 110 12.62 4.94 -4.90
C CYS A 110 11.18 4.45 -5.10
N SER A 111 10.68 3.63 -4.28
CA SER A 111 9.28 3.19 -4.33
C SER A 111 8.59 3.47 -3.00
N CYS A 112 8.76 4.70 -2.50
CA CYS A 112 8.07 5.16 -1.30
C CYS A 112 6.56 5.02 -1.49
N TYR A 113 5.91 4.42 -0.52
CA TYR A 113 4.50 4.15 -0.54
C TYR A 113 3.98 4.08 0.89
N PRO A 114 2.87 4.70 1.23
CA PRO A 114 2.39 4.75 2.61
C PRO A 114 1.71 3.43 3.00
N TRP A 115 2.49 2.43 3.33
CA TRP A 115 2.02 1.06 3.62
C TRP A 115 0.91 0.98 4.67
N PRO A 116 0.95 1.74 5.78
CA PRO A 116 -0.11 1.63 6.78
C PRO A 116 -1.52 1.88 6.26
N VAL A 117 -1.64 2.73 5.24
CA VAL A 117 -2.94 3.17 4.69
C VAL A 117 -3.23 2.70 3.28
N LEU A 118 -2.23 2.26 2.51
CA LEU A 118 -2.43 1.78 1.14
C LEU A 118 -1.95 0.34 0.92
N GLY A 119 -1.27 -0.26 1.89
CA GLY A 119 -0.69 -1.59 1.77
C GLY A 119 0.57 -1.61 0.92
N LEU A 120 0.89 -2.77 0.35
CA LEU A 120 2.02 -2.91 -0.54
C LEU A 120 1.75 -2.24 -1.89
N PRO A 121 2.73 -1.53 -2.47
CA PRO A 121 2.52 -0.90 -3.75
C PRO A 121 2.30 -1.94 -4.85
N PRO A 122 1.35 -1.70 -5.77
CA PRO A 122 1.16 -2.57 -6.92
C PRO A 122 2.40 -2.57 -7.83
N THR A 123 2.63 -3.66 -8.52
CA THR A 123 3.83 -3.84 -9.36
C THR A 123 3.97 -2.77 -10.44
N TRP A 124 2.86 -2.33 -11.04
CA TRP A 124 2.85 -1.29 -12.07
C TRP A 124 3.34 0.06 -11.55
N TYR A 125 3.08 0.41 -10.28
CA TYR A 125 3.52 1.66 -9.64
C TYR A 125 5.05 1.81 -9.66
N LYS A 126 5.77 0.69 -9.53
CA LYS A 126 7.24 0.65 -9.55
C LYS A 126 7.81 0.54 -10.97
N SER A 127 7.00 0.34 -11.98
CA SER A 127 7.46 0.11 -13.34
C SER A 127 8.09 1.36 -13.96
N ALA A 128 9.16 1.20 -14.72
CA ALA A 128 9.80 2.30 -15.43
C ALA A 128 8.86 2.97 -16.47
N PRO A 129 8.03 2.21 -17.21
CA PRO A 129 7.04 2.81 -18.13
C PRO A 129 6.03 3.74 -17.43
N TYR A 130 5.46 3.31 -16.29
CA TYR A 130 4.53 4.17 -15.54
C TYR A 130 5.22 5.45 -15.07
N ARG A 131 6.40 5.32 -14.45
CA ARG A 131 7.14 6.47 -13.91
C ARG A 131 7.53 7.48 -14.99
N ALA A 132 7.98 7.01 -16.14
CA ALA A 132 8.32 7.86 -17.27
C ALA A 132 7.08 8.58 -17.84
N ARG A 133 5.98 7.86 -18.03
CA ARG A 133 4.75 8.41 -18.56
C ARG A 133 4.06 9.38 -17.58
N ALA A 134 4.02 9.07 -16.31
CA ALA A 134 3.40 9.93 -15.30
C ALA A 134 4.05 11.33 -15.24
N VAL A 135 5.34 11.42 -15.57
CA VAL A 135 6.06 12.71 -15.66
C VAL A 135 5.86 13.38 -17.03
N ALA A 136 5.94 12.61 -18.12
CA ALA A 136 5.89 13.15 -19.47
C ALA A 136 4.46 13.49 -19.97
N ASP A 137 3.48 12.66 -19.60
CA ASP A 137 2.08 12.77 -20.00
C ASP A 137 1.12 12.40 -18.84
N PRO A 138 1.09 13.19 -17.75
CA PRO A 138 0.24 12.89 -16.59
C PRO A 138 -1.27 12.88 -16.95
N ARG A 139 -1.71 13.73 -17.89
CA ARG A 139 -3.11 13.77 -18.30
C ARG A 139 -3.54 12.50 -19.03
N GLY A 140 -2.69 11.96 -19.91
CA GLY A 140 -2.93 10.67 -20.57
C GLY A 140 -3.02 9.52 -19.58
N VAL A 141 -2.15 9.50 -18.58
CA VAL A 141 -2.19 8.49 -17.51
C VAL A 141 -3.48 8.62 -16.68
N LEU A 142 -3.88 9.81 -16.28
CA LEU A 142 -5.13 10.03 -15.54
C LEU A 142 -6.35 9.57 -16.35
N LYS A 143 -6.37 9.83 -17.65
CA LYS A 143 -7.44 9.36 -18.54
C LYS A 143 -7.52 7.83 -18.59
N GLU A 144 -6.39 7.14 -18.63
CA GLU A 144 -6.34 5.67 -18.54
C GLU A 144 -6.86 5.15 -17.20
N PHE A 145 -6.71 5.92 -16.12
CA PHE A 145 -7.27 5.63 -14.80
C PHE A 145 -8.75 6.03 -14.66
N GLY A 146 -9.39 6.50 -15.74
CA GLY A 146 -10.81 6.88 -15.75
C GLY A 146 -11.10 8.27 -15.17
N THR A 147 -10.08 9.13 -15.10
CA THR A 147 -10.24 10.53 -14.68
C THR A 147 -10.35 11.43 -15.92
N GLU A 148 -11.42 12.19 -16.04
CA GLU A 148 -11.66 13.15 -17.11
C GLU A 148 -11.24 14.58 -16.72
#